data_7ed8be54d54b108792189b034aae3f76
#
_entry.id   7ed8be54d54b108792189b034aae3f76
#
_cell.length_a   1.000
_cell.length_b   1.000
_cell.length_c   1.000
_cell.angle_alpha   90.00
_cell.angle_beta   90.00
_cell.angle_gamma   90.00
#
_symmetry.space_group_name_H-M   'P 1'
#
loop_
_entity.id
_entity.type
_entity.pdbx_description
1 polymer ?
#
loop_
_entity_poly.entity_id
_entity_poly.type
_entity_poly.pdbx_seq_one_letter_code
_entity_poly.pdbx_strand_id
1 'polypeptide(L)'
;GQELINEFIEFYNEKSSVFANGTNFYGNADQKEVRNVNQGNAAGYFANVFSKMAITSAFTLKANVRNAQSVSFVLTNPDTNTEKTITAEKTEESGAYEGVLSADILSALGTTDTGKISLVADGKTLVTVSYISFGKEKETLAKNVIENFELYYDDNDYLNGTFTENSAANCSSSFVLDKDHKAEGVYGGAFTYQLKTSGPEVWTGRMKGLSTNDYSEYNAVSMWVKPDGKGQKLVVQLVSGGEDFEVFLTDFVKTTEAKYVTIPFNKLKGKQNGTFAPKNVTKFAIWCNSISEDGNGVDIQSKIVFDDIRFVNVDESKLNVTECGYVLTDQSLVSGGQKPGYTENPGDTENPA
;
A
#
# COMPACT_ATOMS: atom_id res chain seq x y z
N GLY A 1 30.61 25.12 -6.78
CA GLY A 1 29.42 25.84 -6.44
C GLY A 1 28.30 25.60 -7.44
N GLN A 2 28.22 26.40 -8.49
CA GLN A 2 27.12 26.32 -9.47
C GLN A 2 27.09 24.99 -10.24
N GLU A 3 28.24 24.43 -10.50
CA GLU A 3 28.37 23.13 -11.19
C GLU A 3 27.77 21.99 -10.37
N LEU A 4 28.03 21.92 -9.07
CA LEU A 4 27.47 20.92 -8.16
C LEU A 4 25.94 21.07 -8.03
N ILE A 5 25.44 22.31 -8.00
CA ILE A 5 24.00 22.57 -7.99
C ILE A 5 23.35 22.08 -9.29
N ASN A 6 23.98 22.30 -10.42
CA ASN A 6 23.50 21.84 -11.71
C ASN A 6 23.47 20.30 -11.79
N GLU A 7 24.52 19.63 -11.33
CA GLU A 7 24.59 18.17 -11.24
C GLU A 7 23.49 17.60 -10.31
N PHE A 8 23.25 18.27 -9.16
CA PHE A 8 22.18 17.87 -8.25
C PHE A 8 20.79 18.04 -8.89
N ILE A 9 20.54 19.16 -9.57
CA ILE A 9 19.26 19.39 -10.26
C ILE A 9 19.08 18.37 -11.38
N GLU A 10 20.13 18.04 -12.11
CA GLU A 10 20.11 17.03 -13.17
C GLU A 10 19.76 15.66 -12.58
N PHE A 11 20.44 15.24 -11.54
CA PHE A 11 20.15 13.99 -10.82
C PHE A 11 18.72 13.98 -10.26
N TYR A 12 18.28 15.06 -9.63
CA TYR A 12 16.93 15.14 -9.07
C TYR A 12 15.87 15.06 -10.16
N ASN A 13 16.05 15.76 -11.27
CA ASN A 13 15.12 15.69 -12.39
C ASN A 13 15.11 14.31 -13.06
N GLU A 14 16.24 13.65 -13.15
CA GLU A 14 16.35 12.27 -13.62
C GLU A 14 15.51 11.30 -12.77
N LYS A 15 15.32 11.62 -11.51
CA LYS A 15 14.55 10.84 -10.52
C LYS A 15 13.24 11.50 -10.09
N SER A 16 12.85 12.63 -10.70
CA SER A 16 11.76 13.47 -10.20
C SER A 16 10.40 12.76 -10.11
N SER A 17 10.08 11.91 -11.09
CA SER A 17 8.84 11.12 -11.05
C SER A 17 8.82 10.13 -9.90
N VAL A 18 9.96 9.57 -9.55
CA VAL A 18 10.16 8.67 -8.42
C VAL A 18 9.94 9.40 -7.12
N PHE A 19 10.60 10.55 -6.93
CA PHE A 19 10.44 11.36 -5.72
C PHE A 19 9.03 11.97 -5.62
N ALA A 20 8.50 12.45 -6.72
CA ALA A 20 7.17 13.04 -6.77
C ALA A 20 6.06 12.02 -6.49
N ASN A 21 6.19 10.80 -6.97
CA ASN A 21 5.20 9.74 -6.75
C ASN A 21 5.43 8.95 -5.45
N GLY A 22 6.59 9.09 -4.82
CA GLY A 22 6.92 8.41 -3.57
C GLY A 22 6.90 6.87 -3.63
N THR A 23 6.91 6.29 -4.84
CA THR A 23 6.66 4.87 -5.06
C THR A 23 7.89 4.04 -5.31
N ASN A 24 8.92 4.58 -5.96
CA ASN A 24 10.18 3.88 -6.16
C ASN A 24 11.30 4.83 -6.57
N PHE A 25 12.54 4.38 -6.55
CA PHE A 25 13.74 5.13 -6.94
C PHE A 25 14.20 4.87 -8.37
N TYR A 26 13.41 4.20 -9.17
CA TYR A 26 13.76 3.85 -10.54
C TYR A 26 12.96 4.71 -11.50
N GLY A 27 13.65 5.47 -12.30
CA GLY A 27 13.04 6.41 -13.24
C GLY A 27 12.06 5.76 -14.21
N ASN A 28 11.16 6.57 -14.69
CA ASN A 28 10.16 6.19 -15.69
C ASN A 28 10.59 6.58 -17.12
N ALA A 29 9.67 6.42 -18.08
CA ALA A 29 9.91 6.68 -19.49
C ALA A 29 10.23 8.14 -19.84
N ASP A 30 9.92 9.09 -18.95
CA ASP A 30 10.11 10.54 -19.20
C ASP A 30 11.56 11.01 -18.96
N GLN A 31 12.44 10.12 -18.54
CA GLN A 31 13.88 10.40 -18.36
C GLN A 31 14.56 11.02 -19.57
N LYS A 32 14.06 10.79 -20.78
CA LYS A 32 14.65 11.35 -21.99
C LYS A 32 14.57 12.87 -22.05
N GLU A 33 13.50 13.47 -21.56
CA GLU A 33 13.35 14.93 -21.54
C GLU A 33 14.24 15.55 -20.45
N VAL A 34 14.40 14.90 -19.35
CA VAL A 34 15.25 15.34 -18.23
C VAL A 34 16.74 15.35 -18.62
N ARG A 35 17.19 14.40 -19.41
CA ARG A 35 18.57 14.35 -19.91
C ARG A 35 19.00 15.53 -20.79
N ASN A 36 18.04 16.27 -21.33
CA ASN A 36 18.32 17.46 -22.12
C ASN A 36 18.48 18.74 -21.30
N VAL A 37 18.51 18.65 -19.97
CA VAL A 37 18.66 19.78 -19.06
C VAL A 37 19.91 20.60 -19.35
N ASN A 38 21.00 19.98 -19.77
CA ASN A 38 22.24 20.65 -20.16
C ASN A 38 22.15 21.43 -21.47
N GLN A 39 21.05 21.29 -22.23
CA GLN A 39 20.86 21.95 -23.53
C GLN A 39 20.03 23.25 -23.43
N GLY A 40 19.85 23.80 -22.24
CA GLY A 40 19.10 25.05 -22.07
C GLY A 40 17.57 24.86 -21.95
N ASN A 41 17.07 23.63 -21.96
CA ASN A 41 15.65 23.37 -21.74
C ASN A 41 15.23 23.67 -20.30
N ALA A 42 13.96 24.02 -20.10
CA ALA A 42 13.40 24.16 -18.78
C ALA A 42 13.43 22.82 -18.02
N ALA A 43 13.84 22.86 -16.77
CA ALA A 43 13.85 21.73 -15.86
C ALA A 43 13.47 22.17 -14.45
N GLY A 44 12.77 21.33 -13.71
CA GLY A 44 12.33 21.69 -12.36
C GLY A 44 11.72 20.52 -11.61
N TYR A 45 11.49 20.76 -10.33
CA TYR A 45 10.90 19.81 -9.41
C TYR A 45 10.08 20.51 -8.35
N PHE A 46 9.13 19.80 -7.75
CA PHE A 46 8.40 20.29 -6.57
C PHE A 46 9.26 20.22 -5.31
N ALA A 47 9.21 21.27 -4.51
CA ALA A 47 9.90 21.30 -3.23
C ALA A 47 9.05 20.77 -2.07
N ASN A 48 7.70 20.84 -2.18
CA ASN A 48 6.79 20.50 -1.09
C ASN A 48 5.51 19.79 -1.54
N VAL A 49 5.49 19.23 -2.74
CA VAL A 49 4.34 18.46 -3.25
C VAL A 49 4.78 17.02 -3.48
N PHE A 50 4.08 16.07 -2.87
CA PHE A 50 4.36 14.63 -3.01
C PHE A 50 3.07 13.86 -3.16
N SER A 51 3.17 12.69 -3.80
CA SER A 51 2.06 11.76 -3.95
C SER A 51 1.46 11.38 -2.59
N LYS A 52 0.13 11.27 -2.56
CA LYS A 52 -0.66 10.84 -1.39
C LYS A 52 -0.67 11.82 -0.22
N MET A 53 -0.28 13.06 -0.45
CA MET A 53 -0.52 14.13 0.53
C MET A 53 -1.98 14.60 0.50
N ALA A 54 -2.45 15.18 1.60
CA ALA A 54 -3.72 15.86 1.68
C ALA A 54 -3.52 17.39 1.74
N ILE A 55 -4.35 18.12 1.03
CA ILE A 55 -4.42 19.59 1.06
C ILE A 55 -5.85 19.98 1.44
N THR A 56 -6.05 20.32 2.71
CA THR A 56 -7.36 20.60 3.30
C THR A 56 -7.66 22.07 3.48
N SER A 57 -6.64 22.92 3.34
CA SER A 57 -6.74 24.37 3.49
C SER A 57 -5.82 25.08 2.49
N ALA A 58 -5.78 26.40 2.52
CA ALA A 58 -4.86 27.16 1.69
C ALA A 58 -3.41 26.68 1.86
N PHE A 59 -2.72 26.49 0.74
CA PHE A 59 -1.40 25.88 0.70
C PHE A 59 -0.49 26.60 -0.31
N THR A 60 0.74 26.90 0.07
CA THR A 60 1.71 27.48 -0.85
C THR A 60 2.48 26.37 -1.55
N LEU A 61 2.23 26.24 -2.84
CA LEU A 61 2.98 25.33 -3.71
C LEU A 61 4.36 25.91 -3.98
N LYS A 62 5.40 25.08 -3.87
CA LYS A 62 6.79 25.47 -4.06
C LYS A 62 7.48 24.55 -5.06
N ALA A 63 8.25 25.17 -5.96
CA ALA A 63 9.04 24.45 -6.94
C ALA A 63 10.37 25.15 -7.20
N ASN A 64 11.36 24.37 -7.63
CA ASN A 64 12.60 24.89 -8.18
C ASN A 64 12.60 24.62 -9.67
N VAL A 65 12.80 25.68 -10.47
CA VAL A 65 12.79 25.63 -11.94
C VAL A 65 13.93 26.46 -12.50
N ARG A 66 14.61 25.94 -13.49
CA ARG A 66 15.63 26.66 -14.24
C ARG A 66 15.27 26.76 -15.72
N ASN A 67 15.87 27.71 -16.42
CA ASN A 67 15.72 27.92 -17.86
C ASN A 67 14.26 28.11 -18.32
N ALA A 68 13.42 28.75 -17.49
CA ALA A 68 12.03 29.05 -17.81
C ALA A 68 11.74 30.55 -17.77
N GLN A 69 10.88 31.00 -18.69
CA GLN A 69 10.35 32.36 -18.72
C GLN A 69 9.05 32.46 -17.89
N SER A 70 8.28 31.38 -17.87
CA SER A 70 7.02 31.31 -17.12
C SER A 70 6.90 29.98 -16.41
N VAL A 71 6.36 29.99 -15.19
CA VAL A 71 6.11 28.81 -14.38
C VAL A 71 4.67 28.86 -13.86
N SER A 72 3.99 27.74 -13.89
CA SER A 72 2.65 27.60 -13.31
C SER A 72 2.45 26.22 -12.72
N PHE A 73 1.47 26.14 -11.82
CA PHE A 73 0.95 24.88 -11.26
C PHE A 73 -0.42 24.63 -11.84
N VAL A 74 -0.62 23.48 -12.44
CA VAL A 74 -1.91 23.04 -12.96
C VAL A 74 -2.49 21.98 -12.05
N LEU A 75 -3.62 22.25 -11.42
CA LEU A 75 -4.30 21.35 -10.49
C LEU A 75 -5.50 20.75 -11.19
N THR A 76 -5.65 19.45 -11.10
CA THR A 76 -6.74 18.72 -11.76
C THR A 76 -7.44 17.83 -10.74
N ASN A 77 -8.77 17.92 -10.69
CA ASN A 77 -9.62 16.93 -10.06
C ASN A 77 -10.16 15.97 -11.15
N PRO A 78 -9.65 14.73 -11.25
CA PRO A 78 -10.08 13.79 -12.29
C PRO A 78 -11.55 13.35 -12.14
N ASP A 79 -12.10 13.35 -10.93
CA ASP A 79 -13.45 12.86 -10.65
C ASP A 79 -14.51 13.78 -11.25
N THR A 80 -14.22 15.10 -11.29
CA THR A 80 -15.12 16.13 -11.84
C THR A 80 -14.61 16.73 -13.15
N ASN A 81 -13.41 16.34 -13.57
CA ASN A 81 -12.73 16.91 -14.72
C ASN A 81 -12.49 18.44 -14.59
N THR A 82 -12.34 18.90 -13.35
CA THR A 82 -12.10 20.33 -13.03
C THR A 82 -10.61 20.61 -13.03
N GLU A 83 -10.20 21.68 -13.70
CA GLU A 83 -8.82 22.15 -13.74
C GLU A 83 -8.70 23.59 -13.25
N LYS A 84 -7.64 23.89 -12.53
CA LYS A 84 -7.25 25.24 -12.08
C LYS A 84 -5.77 25.46 -12.33
N THR A 85 -5.44 26.64 -12.84
CA THR A 85 -4.04 27.05 -13.05
C THR A 85 -3.68 28.16 -12.08
N ILE A 86 -2.54 28.02 -11.42
CA ILE A 86 -1.94 29.01 -10.53
C ILE A 86 -0.63 29.45 -11.17
N THR A 87 -0.52 30.75 -11.51
CA THR A 87 0.76 31.32 -11.95
C THR A 87 1.72 31.33 -10.76
N ALA A 88 2.92 30.80 -10.97
CA ALA A 88 3.95 30.82 -9.95
C ALA A 88 4.80 32.08 -10.06
N GLU A 89 5.04 32.70 -8.93
CA GLU A 89 5.90 33.88 -8.81
C GLU A 89 7.31 33.46 -8.42
N LYS A 90 8.30 34.11 -9.03
CA LYS A 90 9.69 33.90 -8.68
C LYS A 90 9.99 34.51 -7.32
N THR A 91 10.62 33.77 -6.44
CA THR A 91 11.06 34.30 -5.14
C THR A 91 12.44 35.00 -5.24
N GLU A 92 12.93 35.53 -4.13
CA GLU A 92 14.27 36.09 -4.05
C GLU A 92 15.36 35.01 -4.22
N GLU A 93 15.04 33.75 -3.91
CA GLU A 93 15.95 32.64 -4.05
C GLU A 93 16.05 32.22 -5.54
N SER A 94 17.27 32.04 -6.03
CA SER A 94 17.52 31.71 -7.43
C SER A 94 16.89 30.39 -7.83
N GLY A 95 15.99 30.44 -8.80
CA GLY A 95 15.29 29.28 -9.33
C GLY A 95 14.08 28.84 -8.52
N ALA A 96 13.77 29.45 -7.39
CA ALA A 96 12.61 29.12 -6.57
C ALA A 96 11.37 29.89 -7.03
N TYR A 97 10.24 29.17 -7.10
CA TYR A 97 8.92 29.66 -7.51
C TYR A 97 7.88 29.22 -6.49
N GLU A 98 6.92 30.11 -6.23
CA GLU A 98 5.81 29.86 -5.32
C GLU A 98 4.48 30.26 -5.96
N GLY A 99 3.40 29.54 -5.60
CA GLY A 99 2.03 29.86 -5.98
C GLY A 99 1.05 29.46 -4.89
N VAL A 100 0.08 30.29 -4.62
CA VAL A 100 -0.88 30.04 -3.54
C VAL A 100 -2.11 29.31 -4.09
N LEU A 101 -2.31 28.10 -3.63
CA LEU A 101 -3.57 27.41 -3.70
C LEU A 101 -4.47 27.98 -2.60
N SER A 102 -5.33 28.93 -2.96
CA SER A 102 -6.24 29.55 -2.01
C SER A 102 -7.40 28.63 -1.64
N ALA A 103 -8.07 28.93 -0.53
CA ALA A 103 -9.27 28.20 -0.12
C ALA A 103 -10.37 28.23 -1.21
N ASP A 104 -10.51 29.33 -1.94
CA ASP A 104 -11.49 29.47 -3.03
C ASP A 104 -11.15 28.56 -4.21
N ILE A 105 -9.87 28.45 -4.60
CA ILE A 105 -9.41 27.55 -5.65
C ILE A 105 -9.63 26.10 -5.22
N LEU A 106 -9.27 25.76 -3.97
CA LEU A 106 -9.47 24.42 -3.42
C LEU A 106 -10.95 24.03 -3.39
N SER A 107 -11.82 24.94 -2.97
CA SER A 107 -13.27 24.75 -3.00
C SER A 107 -13.79 24.55 -4.43
N ALA A 108 -13.28 25.33 -5.38
CA ALA A 108 -13.68 25.23 -6.80
C ALA A 108 -13.18 23.96 -7.50
N LEU A 109 -12.06 23.35 -7.02
CA LEU A 109 -11.60 22.05 -7.48
C LEU A 109 -12.54 20.92 -7.02
N GLY A 110 -13.14 21.08 -5.85
CA GLY A 110 -13.94 20.04 -5.20
C GLY A 110 -13.07 18.97 -4.53
N THR A 111 -13.71 18.10 -3.77
CA THR A 111 -13.03 17.01 -3.03
C THR A 111 -12.68 15.85 -3.96
N THR A 112 -11.51 15.28 -3.76
CA THR A 112 -11.03 14.06 -4.45
C THR A 112 -9.87 13.43 -3.68
N ASP A 113 -9.62 12.14 -3.88
CA ASP A 113 -8.39 11.46 -3.44
C ASP A 113 -7.40 11.21 -4.60
N THR A 114 -7.82 11.49 -5.82
CA THR A 114 -7.05 11.21 -7.05
C THR A 114 -6.54 12.48 -7.74
N GLY A 115 -6.53 13.60 -7.02
CA GLY A 115 -6.05 14.88 -7.50
C GLY A 115 -4.65 14.84 -8.08
N LYS A 116 -4.38 15.73 -9.03
CA LYS A 116 -3.07 15.88 -9.67
C LYS A 116 -2.60 17.31 -9.59
N ILE A 117 -1.30 17.49 -9.40
CA ILE A 117 -0.65 18.80 -9.54
C ILE A 117 0.50 18.65 -10.51
N SER A 118 0.47 19.42 -11.60
CA SER A 118 1.52 19.48 -12.60
C SER A 118 2.33 20.75 -12.47
N LEU A 119 3.65 20.63 -12.52
CA LEU A 119 4.58 21.76 -12.68
C LEU A 119 4.76 21.99 -14.16
N VAL A 120 4.41 23.19 -14.62
CA VAL A 120 4.47 23.58 -16.03
C VAL A 120 5.43 24.74 -16.19
N ALA A 121 6.36 24.66 -17.12
CA ALA A 121 7.28 25.71 -17.48
C ALA A 121 7.21 25.95 -19.00
N ASP A 122 7.03 27.23 -19.39
CA ASP A 122 6.92 27.66 -20.80
C ASP A 122 5.90 26.82 -21.60
N GLY A 123 4.78 26.47 -20.96
CA GLY A 123 3.69 25.68 -21.54
C GLY A 123 3.97 24.18 -21.61
N LYS A 124 5.08 23.68 -21.09
CA LYS A 124 5.41 22.24 -21.03
C LYS A 124 5.31 21.72 -19.60
N THR A 125 4.66 20.59 -19.42
CA THR A 125 4.64 19.85 -18.16
C THR A 125 6.01 19.24 -17.89
N LEU A 126 6.62 19.60 -16.76
CA LEU A 126 7.89 19.05 -16.31
C LEU A 126 7.68 17.79 -15.45
N VAL A 127 6.74 17.85 -14.52
CA VAL A 127 6.42 16.76 -13.61
C VAL A 127 4.96 16.85 -13.18
N THR A 128 4.31 15.71 -12.99
CA THR A 128 2.96 15.60 -12.42
C THR A 128 3.01 14.72 -11.19
N VAL A 129 2.49 15.21 -10.09
CA VAL A 129 2.25 14.44 -8.87
C VAL A 129 0.78 14.05 -8.82
N SER A 130 0.52 12.77 -8.61
CA SER A 130 -0.82 12.18 -8.59
C SER A 130 -1.21 11.72 -7.18
N TYR A 131 -2.49 11.36 -7.02
CA TYR A 131 -3.07 10.86 -5.78
C TYR A 131 -2.98 11.87 -4.63
N ILE A 132 -3.27 13.13 -4.92
CA ILE A 132 -3.38 14.19 -3.91
C ILE A 132 -4.83 14.29 -3.48
N SER A 133 -5.08 14.24 -2.17
CA SER A 133 -6.40 14.51 -1.62
C SER A 133 -6.63 16.02 -1.56
N PHE A 134 -7.66 16.52 -2.26
CA PHE A 134 -8.09 17.92 -2.20
C PHE A 134 -9.33 18.07 -1.33
N GLY A 135 -9.31 19.03 -0.40
CA GLY A 135 -10.46 19.43 0.41
C GLY A 135 -10.93 18.38 1.43
N LYS A 136 -10.17 17.33 1.63
CA LYS A 136 -10.44 16.28 2.63
C LYS A 136 -9.14 15.71 3.20
N GLU A 137 -9.22 15.20 4.41
CA GLU A 137 -8.12 14.44 5.00
C GLU A 137 -7.92 13.11 4.25
N LYS A 138 -6.70 12.63 4.26
CA LYS A 138 -6.39 11.31 3.71
C LYS A 138 -7.06 10.23 4.55
N GLU A 139 -7.74 9.32 3.88
CA GLU A 139 -8.29 8.14 4.57
C GLU A 139 -7.17 7.23 5.10
N THR A 140 -7.39 6.70 6.28
CA THR A 140 -6.50 5.72 6.92
C THR A 140 -7.30 4.49 7.31
N LEU A 141 -6.63 3.35 7.35
CA LEU A 141 -7.24 2.12 7.84
C LEU A 141 -7.56 2.25 9.34
N ALA A 142 -8.71 1.73 9.77
CA ALA A 142 -9.00 1.58 11.18
C ALA A 142 -7.93 0.67 11.85
N LYS A 143 -7.68 0.86 13.13
CA LYS A 143 -6.62 0.16 13.89
C LYS A 143 -6.65 -1.36 13.70
N ASN A 144 -7.83 -1.95 13.64
CA ASN A 144 -7.99 -3.40 13.48
C ASN A 144 -7.94 -3.88 12.03
N VAL A 145 -7.96 -2.99 11.05
CA VAL A 145 -7.92 -3.36 9.64
C VAL A 145 -6.45 -3.46 9.20
N ILE A 146 -6.02 -4.66 8.87
CA ILE A 146 -4.69 -4.91 8.31
C ILE A 146 -4.67 -4.42 6.86
N GLU A 147 -5.69 -4.80 6.06
CA GLU A 147 -5.80 -4.42 4.66
C GLU A 147 -7.22 -4.64 4.12
N ASN A 148 -7.72 -3.66 3.37
CA ASN A 148 -8.98 -3.72 2.63
C ASN A 148 -8.83 -3.30 1.15
N PHE A 149 -7.62 -3.04 0.69
CA PHE A 149 -7.24 -2.68 -0.67
C PHE A 149 -7.84 -1.40 -1.25
N GLU A 150 -8.56 -0.61 -0.45
CA GLU A 150 -9.28 0.59 -0.92
C GLU A 150 -8.39 1.85 -1.03
N LEU A 151 -7.25 1.89 -0.33
CA LEU A 151 -6.42 3.10 -0.21
C LEU A 151 -5.30 3.21 -1.26
N TYR A 152 -5.39 2.45 -2.35
CA TYR A 152 -4.36 2.42 -3.39
C TYR A 152 -4.75 3.14 -4.69
N TYR A 153 -6.02 3.50 -4.87
CA TYR A 153 -6.50 4.34 -5.99
C TYR A 153 -6.10 3.84 -7.40
N ASP A 154 -6.21 2.54 -7.69
CA ASP A 154 -5.73 1.87 -8.91
C ASP A 154 -4.18 1.80 -9.06
N ASP A 155 -3.40 2.18 -8.05
CA ASP A 155 -1.94 2.19 -8.10
C ASP A 155 -1.36 0.85 -7.59
N ASN A 156 -1.13 -0.10 -8.49
CA ASN A 156 -0.53 -1.39 -8.15
C ASN A 156 0.94 -1.29 -7.71
N ASP A 157 1.68 -0.27 -8.15
CA ASP A 157 3.07 -0.06 -7.72
C ASP A 157 3.11 0.35 -6.25
N TYR A 158 2.17 1.22 -5.84
CA TYR A 158 2.03 1.57 -4.43
C TYR A 158 1.63 0.37 -3.57
N LEU A 159 0.68 -0.44 -4.03
CA LEU A 159 0.28 -1.68 -3.36
C LEU A 159 1.47 -2.62 -3.18
N ASN A 160 2.25 -2.86 -4.24
CA ASN A 160 3.44 -3.71 -4.17
C ASN A 160 4.60 -3.10 -3.36
N GLY A 161 4.69 -1.79 -3.26
CA GLY A 161 5.60 -1.11 -2.35
C GLY A 161 5.21 -1.26 -0.88
N THR A 162 3.89 -1.38 -0.60
CA THR A 162 3.36 -1.61 0.75
C THR A 162 3.55 -3.07 1.20
N PHE A 163 3.38 -4.02 0.27
CA PHE A 163 3.62 -5.44 0.48
C PHE A 163 4.96 -5.86 -0.12
N THR A 164 6.00 -5.90 0.69
CA THR A 164 7.35 -6.27 0.24
C THR A 164 7.42 -7.73 -0.18
N GLU A 165 7.97 -8.00 -1.36
CA GLU A 165 8.22 -9.35 -1.85
C GLU A 165 9.43 -9.99 -1.17
N ASN A 166 9.30 -11.29 -0.91
CA ASN A 166 10.42 -12.18 -0.66
C ASN A 166 10.13 -13.52 -1.33
N SER A 167 11.09 -14.04 -2.09
CA SER A 167 10.88 -15.22 -2.94
C SER A 167 12.16 -16.02 -3.10
N ALA A 168 12.01 -17.33 -3.25
CA ALA A 168 13.08 -18.21 -3.70
C ALA A 168 13.47 -17.90 -5.16
N ALA A 169 14.65 -18.34 -5.57
CA ALA A 169 15.12 -18.18 -6.93
C ALA A 169 14.10 -18.77 -7.94
N ASN A 170 13.82 -18.03 -9.01
CA ASN A 170 12.85 -18.38 -10.06
C ASN A 170 11.38 -18.39 -9.61
N CYS A 171 11.08 -18.00 -8.37
CA CYS A 171 9.72 -17.76 -7.88
C CYS A 171 9.46 -16.25 -7.79
N SER A 172 8.20 -15.86 -7.87
CA SER A 172 7.82 -14.45 -7.74
C SER A 172 6.37 -14.29 -7.34
N SER A 173 6.05 -13.14 -6.76
CA SER A 173 4.67 -12.74 -6.48
C SER A 173 4.46 -11.24 -6.64
N SER A 174 3.22 -10.86 -6.84
CA SER A 174 2.78 -9.46 -6.80
C SER A 174 1.34 -9.40 -6.32
N PHE A 175 0.93 -8.24 -5.81
CA PHE A 175 -0.48 -7.92 -5.65
C PHE A 175 -0.98 -7.09 -6.83
N VAL A 176 -2.20 -7.38 -7.28
CA VAL A 176 -2.92 -6.59 -8.28
C VAL A 176 -4.31 -6.28 -7.72
N LEU A 177 -4.73 -5.03 -7.81
CA LEU A 177 -6.08 -4.63 -7.42
C LEU A 177 -7.12 -5.31 -8.32
N ASP A 178 -8.05 -6.05 -7.74
CA ASP A 178 -9.04 -6.84 -8.44
C ASP A 178 -10.45 -6.27 -8.16
N LYS A 179 -11.12 -5.77 -9.19
CA LYS A 179 -12.48 -5.21 -9.09
C LYS A 179 -13.57 -6.28 -9.14
N ASP A 180 -13.24 -7.45 -9.64
CA ASP A 180 -14.23 -8.53 -9.88
C ASP A 180 -14.41 -9.42 -8.65
N HIS A 181 -13.36 -9.57 -7.83
CA HIS A 181 -13.38 -10.44 -6.67
C HIS A 181 -12.99 -9.68 -5.41
N LYS A 182 -13.96 -9.48 -4.54
CA LYS A 182 -13.84 -8.74 -3.29
C LYS A 182 -14.96 -9.13 -2.34
N ALA A 183 -14.78 -8.85 -1.07
CA ALA A 183 -15.82 -9.00 -0.05
C ALA A 183 -16.63 -7.72 0.10
N GLU A 184 -15.95 -6.57 0.07
CA GLU A 184 -16.55 -5.25 0.25
C GLU A 184 -15.87 -4.21 -0.65
N GLY A 185 -16.36 -2.97 -0.64
CA GLY A 185 -15.74 -1.84 -1.35
C GLY A 185 -15.65 -1.99 -2.87
N VAL A 186 -14.55 -1.51 -3.42
CA VAL A 186 -14.26 -1.49 -4.86
C VAL A 186 -13.25 -2.54 -5.27
N TYR A 187 -12.29 -2.85 -4.39
CA TYR A 187 -11.14 -3.69 -4.70
C TYR A 187 -10.95 -4.84 -3.72
N GLY A 188 -10.54 -6.00 -4.23
CA GLY A 188 -9.79 -6.99 -3.49
C GLY A 188 -8.33 -6.98 -3.94
N GLY A 189 -7.46 -7.68 -3.23
CA GLY A 189 -6.06 -7.86 -3.57
C GLY A 189 -5.80 -9.24 -4.17
N ALA A 190 -5.55 -9.30 -5.47
CA ALA A 190 -5.14 -10.53 -6.13
C ALA A 190 -3.65 -10.78 -5.90
N PHE A 191 -3.32 -11.70 -5.00
CA PHE A 191 -1.99 -12.25 -4.84
C PHE A 191 -1.69 -13.16 -6.03
N THR A 192 -1.02 -12.61 -7.03
CA THR A 192 -0.53 -13.36 -8.19
C THR A 192 0.82 -13.95 -7.86
N TYR A 193 1.04 -15.21 -8.20
CA TYR A 193 2.26 -15.90 -7.85
C TYR A 193 2.71 -16.86 -8.93
N GLN A 194 4.03 -17.06 -8.98
CA GLN A 194 4.68 -18.06 -9.82
C GLN A 194 5.64 -18.87 -8.95
N LEU A 195 5.44 -20.17 -8.93
CA LEU A 195 6.31 -21.14 -8.30
C LEU A 195 6.98 -21.97 -9.38
N LYS A 196 8.31 -22.06 -9.34
CA LYS A 196 9.15 -22.82 -10.27
C LYS A 196 10.00 -23.83 -9.53
N THR A 197 9.87 -25.08 -9.91
CA THR A 197 10.56 -26.21 -9.29
C THR A 197 12.01 -26.37 -9.75
N SER A 198 12.49 -25.52 -10.63
CA SER A 198 13.88 -25.51 -11.12
C SER A 198 14.90 -25.03 -10.10
N GLY A 199 14.46 -24.41 -8.98
CA GLY A 199 15.32 -23.99 -7.88
C GLY A 199 15.38 -25.02 -6.73
N PRO A 200 16.32 -24.83 -5.79
CA PRO A 200 16.43 -25.70 -4.62
C PRO A 200 15.28 -25.52 -3.62
N GLU A 201 14.60 -24.40 -3.67
CA GLU A 201 13.46 -24.04 -2.84
C GLU A 201 12.34 -23.47 -3.72
N VAL A 202 11.09 -23.66 -3.33
CA VAL A 202 9.93 -23.28 -4.15
C VAL A 202 8.91 -22.57 -3.28
N TRP A 203 9.12 -21.28 -3.07
CA TRP A 203 8.24 -20.41 -2.28
C TRP A 203 8.31 -18.96 -2.73
N THR A 204 7.25 -18.24 -2.49
CA THR A 204 7.16 -16.78 -2.65
C THR A 204 6.17 -16.21 -1.65
N GLY A 205 6.34 -14.96 -1.28
CA GLY A 205 5.41 -14.29 -0.38
C GLY A 205 5.52 -12.78 -0.38
N ARG A 206 4.56 -12.19 0.29
CA ARG A 206 4.45 -10.74 0.46
C ARG A 206 4.20 -10.40 1.93
N MET A 207 4.88 -9.37 2.42
CA MET A 207 4.82 -8.92 3.80
C MET A 207 4.44 -7.44 3.88
N LYS A 208 3.56 -7.12 4.83
CA LYS A 208 3.17 -5.75 5.19
C LYS A 208 3.55 -5.46 6.64
N GLY A 209 4.26 -4.34 6.87
CA GLY A 209 4.45 -3.80 8.22
C GLY A 209 3.14 -3.22 8.76
N LEU A 210 2.91 -3.35 10.06
CA LEU A 210 1.72 -2.81 10.74
C LEU A 210 2.06 -1.47 11.41
N SER A 211 1.13 -0.52 11.38
CA SER A 211 1.32 0.83 11.91
C SER A 211 1.28 0.89 13.44
N THR A 212 0.61 -0.05 14.07
CA THR A 212 0.61 -0.28 15.51
C THR A 212 0.98 -1.74 15.76
N ASN A 213 1.39 -2.08 16.96
CA ASN A 213 1.79 -3.43 17.34
C ASN A 213 1.00 -4.01 18.50
N ASP A 214 0.10 -3.25 19.11
CA ASP A 214 -0.76 -3.72 20.20
C ASP A 214 -2.17 -4.02 19.70
N TYR A 215 -2.47 -5.31 19.59
CA TYR A 215 -3.78 -5.86 19.23
C TYR A 215 -4.36 -6.76 20.33
N SER A 216 -3.98 -6.54 21.58
CA SER A 216 -4.43 -7.34 22.72
C SER A 216 -5.95 -7.25 23.01
N GLU A 217 -6.63 -6.28 22.42
CA GLU A 217 -8.09 -6.15 22.45
C GLU A 217 -8.83 -7.16 21.54
N TYR A 218 -8.08 -7.88 20.67
CA TYR A 218 -8.61 -8.89 19.75
C TYR A 218 -8.14 -10.30 20.11
N ASN A 219 -8.78 -11.32 19.54
CA ASN A 219 -8.39 -12.71 19.77
C ASN A 219 -8.26 -13.57 18.49
N ALA A 220 -8.48 -12.97 17.33
CA ALA A 220 -8.37 -13.67 16.06
C ALA A 220 -7.99 -12.70 14.92
N VAL A 221 -7.48 -13.25 13.81
CA VAL A 221 -7.43 -12.57 12.51
C VAL A 221 -8.44 -13.21 11.58
N SER A 222 -9.18 -12.39 10.84
CA SER A 222 -10.15 -12.81 9.83
C SER A 222 -9.85 -12.18 8.49
N MET A 223 -10.14 -12.88 7.42
CA MET A 223 -9.96 -12.39 6.05
C MET A 223 -10.91 -13.10 5.09
N TRP A 224 -11.37 -12.38 4.10
CA TRP A 224 -12.05 -12.99 2.97
C TRP A 224 -10.99 -13.51 1.98
N VAL A 225 -11.14 -14.76 1.52
CA VAL A 225 -10.20 -15.41 0.61
C VAL A 225 -10.95 -16.12 -0.50
N LYS A 226 -10.59 -15.82 -1.75
CA LYS A 226 -11.00 -16.59 -2.93
C LYS A 226 -9.84 -17.46 -3.39
N PRO A 227 -9.88 -18.76 -3.08
CA PRO A 227 -8.82 -19.69 -3.45
C PRO A 227 -8.86 -20.02 -4.94
N ASP A 228 -7.82 -20.65 -5.44
CA ASP A 228 -7.61 -20.94 -6.86
C ASP A 228 -7.75 -22.43 -7.25
N GLY A 229 -7.97 -23.31 -6.28
CA GLY A 229 -8.11 -24.75 -6.51
C GLY A 229 -6.80 -25.48 -6.83
N LYS A 230 -5.63 -24.84 -6.64
CA LYS A 230 -4.33 -25.43 -7.00
C LYS A 230 -3.71 -26.30 -5.90
N GLY A 231 -4.21 -26.19 -4.66
CA GLY A 231 -3.79 -27.03 -3.55
C GLY A 231 -2.34 -26.83 -3.07
N GLN A 232 -1.74 -25.68 -3.37
CA GLN A 232 -0.42 -25.29 -2.83
C GLN A 232 -0.47 -25.05 -1.32
N LYS A 233 0.68 -24.97 -0.67
CA LYS A 233 0.75 -24.57 0.73
C LYS A 233 0.60 -23.06 0.84
N LEU A 234 -0.59 -22.60 1.17
CA LEU A 234 -0.86 -21.21 1.49
C LEU A 234 -0.67 -21.00 3.00
N VAL A 235 0.17 -20.05 3.35
CA VAL A 235 0.51 -19.71 4.73
C VAL A 235 0.05 -18.31 5.03
N VAL A 236 -0.69 -18.16 6.12
CA VAL A 236 -0.95 -16.86 6.77
C VAL A 236 -0.02 -16.75 7.95
N GLN A 237 0.74 -15.66 8.01
CA GLN A 237 1.76 -15.42 9.02
C GLN A 237 1.55 -14.08 9.70
N LEU A 238 1.71 -14.05 11.01
CA LEU A 238 1.90 -12.85 11.82
C LEU A 238 3.29 -12.90 12.46
N VAL A 239 3.99 -11.78 12.48
CA VAL A 239 5.26 -11.66 13.22
C VAL A 239 4.98 -10.99 14.55
N SER A 240 5.29 -11.66 15.64
CA SER A 240 5.08 -11.16 17.00
C SER A 240 6.31 -11.39 17.87
N GLY A 241 6.81 -10.33 18.52
CA GLY A 241 7.99 -10.42 19.36
C GLY A 241 9.27 -10.89 18.64
N GLY A 242 9.33 -10.71 17.32
CA GLY A 242 10.44 -11.15 16.47
C GLY A 242 10.35 -12.61 16.01
N GLU A 243 9.30 -13.33 16.36
CA GLU A 243 9.04 -14.71 15.92
C GLU A 243 7.92 -14.75 14.89
N ASP A 244 8.03 -15.66 13.93
CA ASP A 244 7.01 -15.95 12.92
C ASP A 244 5.98 -16.93 13.48
N PHE A 245 4.70 -16.57 13.40
CA PHE A 245 3.57 -17.42 13.80
C PHE A 245 2.69 -17.70 12.59
N GLU A 246 2.41 -18.98 12.33
CA GLU A 246 1.83 -19.43 11.08
C GLU A 246 0.60 -20.32 11.25
N VAL A 247 -0.30 -20.24 10.27
CA VAL A 247 -1.36 -21.22 10.02
C VAL A 247 -1.40 -21.53 8.52
N PHE A 248 -1.62 -22.80 8.20
CA PHE A 248 -1.66 -23.30 6.82
C PHE A 248 -3.09 -23.49 6.35
N LEU A 249 -3.44 -22.87 5.21
CA LEU A 249 -4.76 -22.98 4.58
C LEU A 249 -4.79 -24.05 3.47
N THR A 250 -3.95 -25.09 3.57
CA THR A 250 -3.67 -26.05 2.49
C THR A 250 -4.92 -26.72 1.94
N ASP A 251 -5.84 -27.16 2.78
CA ASP A 251 -7.06 -27.83 2.31
C ASP A 251 -8.04 -26.85 1.68
N PHE A 252 -8.14 -25.65 2.23
CA PHE A 252 -9.02 -24.62 1.70
C PHE A 252 -8.60 -24.20 0.28
N VAL A 253 -7.30 -24.09 -0.01
CA VAL A 253 -6.82 -23.69 -1.36
C VAL A 253 -7.01 -24.76 -2.44
N LYS A 254 -7.46 -25.97 -2.09
CA LYS A 254 -7.93 -26.98 -3.05
C LYS A 254 -9.32 -26.66 -3.59
N THR A 255 -10.05 -25.74 -2.97
CA THR A 255 -11.36 -25.27 -3.40
C THR A 255 -11.26 -24.01 -4.26
N THR A 256 -12.37 -23.56 -4.84
CA THR A 256 -12.45 -22.34 -5.64
C THR A 256 -13.51 -21.35 -5.14
N GLU A 257 -14.28 -21.75 -4.13
CA GLU A 257 -15.32 -20.93 -3.54
C GLU A 257 -14.73 -19.98 -2.51
N ALA A 258 -15.06 -18.69 -2.64
CA ALA A 258 -14.63 -17.69 -1.68
C ALA A 258 -15.32 -17.83 -0.32
N LYS A 259 -14.56 -17.72 0.74
CA LYS A 259 -15.04 -17.80 2.14
C LYS A 259 -14.30 -16.80 3.03
N TYR A 260 -14.91 -16.44 4.14
CA TYR A 260 -14.15 -15.86 5.26
C TYR A 260 -13.39 -16.98 5.99
N VAL A 261 -12.10 -16.70 6.23
CA VAL A 261 -11.20 -17.55 7.02
C VAL A 261 -10.89 -16.81 8.30
N THR A 262 -11.11 -17.47 9.44
CA THR A 262 -10.78 -16.91 10.76
C THR A 262 -9.78 -17.81 11.47
N ILE A 263 -8.74 -17.19 12.01
CA ILE A 263 -7.64 -17.85 12.71
C ILE A 263 -7.59 -17.30 14.14
N PRO A 264 -8.04 -18.05 15.15
CA PRO A 264 -7.85 -17.66 16.54
C PRO A 264 -6.36 -17.54 16.88
N PHE A 265 -5.98 -16.55 17.68
CA PHE A 265 -4.58 -16.31 18.02
C PHE A 265 -3.91 -17.50 18.71
N ASN A 266 -4.65 -18.26 19.50
CA ASN A 266 -4.14 -19.46 20.18
C ASN A 266 -3.88 -20.66 19.22
N LYS A 267 -4.24 -20.53 17.94
CA LYS A 267 -3.98 -21.51 16.90
C LYS A 267 -2.76 -21.19 16.05
N LEU A 268 -2.25 -19.97 16.15
CA LEU A 268 -1.01 -19.57 15.51
C LEU A 268 0.17 -20.33 16.13
N LYS A 269 0.97 -20.97 15.28
CA LYS A 269 2.12 -21.78 15.71
C LYS A 269 3.43 -21.04 15.44
N GLY A 270 4.19 -20.79 16.50
CA GLY A 270 5.49 -20.17 16.43
C GLY A 270 6.54 -21.11 15.82
N LYS A 271 7.34 -20.62 14.91
CA LYS A 271 8.45 -21.39 14.31
C LYS A 271 9.54 -21.77 15.31
N GLN A 272 9.64 -21.03 16.41
CA GLN A 272 10.58 -21.26 17.50
C GLN A 272 9.89 -21.80 18.77
N ASN A 273 8.66 -22.29 18.62
CA ASN A 273 7.80 -22.79 19.71
C ASN A 273 7.43 -21.73 20.77
N GLY A 274 7.48 -20.45 20.42
CA GLY A 274 7.01 -19.36 21.27
C GLY A 274 5.47 -19.32 21.38
N THR A 275 4.99 -18.45 22.26
CA THR A 275 3.57 -18.14 22.41
C THR A 275 3.26 -16.83 21.72
N PHE A 276 2.23 -16.81 20.89
CA PHE A 276 1.78 -15.59 20.20
C PHE A 276 1.39 -14.50 21.23
N ALA A 277 2.00 -13.34 21.09
CA ALA A 277 1.75 -12.18 21.95
C ALA A 277 1.08 -11.06 21.13
N PRO A 278 -0.23 -10.83 21.25
CA PRO A 278 -0.94 -9.83 20.43
C PRO A 278 -0.48 -8.39 20.69
N LYS A 279 0.24 -8.15 21.76
CA LYS A 279 0.81 -6.84 22.10
C LYS A 279 2.05 -6.44 21.25
N ASN A 280 2.66 -7.39 20.56
CA ASN A 280 3.93 -7.17 19.84
C ASN A 280 3.87 -7.58 18.37
N VAL A 281 2.73 -7.45 17.72
CA VAL A 281 2.55 -7.83 16.32
C VAL A 281 3.09 -6.73 15.41
N THR A 282 4.07 -7.06 14.58
CA THR A 282 4.77 -6.08 13.74
C THR A 282 4.52 -6.23 12.26
N LYS A 283 4.16 -7.43 11.79
CA LYS A 283 3.96 -7.71 10.36
C LYS A 283 2.86 -8.73 10.14
N PHE A 284 2.23 -8.60 8.99
CA PHE A 284 1.36 -9.60 8.37
C PHE A 284 2.01 -10.09 7.08
N ALA A 285 1.93 -11.39 6.79
CA ALA A 285 2.46 -11.95 5.56
C ALA A 285 1.60 -13.09 5.01
N ILE A 286 1.68 -13.26 3.70
CA ILE A 286 1.10 -14.36 2.95
C ILE A 286 2.22 -15.03 2.18
N TRP A 287 2.31 -16.36 2.27
CA TRP A 287 3.29 -17.17 1.57
C TRP A 287 2.62 -18.29 0.80
N CYS A 288 3.11 -18.56 -0.41
CA CYS A 288 2.80 -19.77 -1.17
C CYS A 288 4.05 -20.60 -1.35
N ASN A 289 3.93 -21.90 -1.06
CA ASN A 289 4.98 -22.87 -1.33
C ASN A 289 4.41 -23.93 -2.26
N SER A 290 5.19 -24.40 -3.22
CA SER A 290 4.82 -25.60 -3.93
C SER A 290 4.89 -26.79 -2.98
N ILE A 291 3.78 -27.48 -2.83
CA ILE A 291 3.76 -28.79 -2.20
C ILE A 291 3.44 -29.81 -3.25
N SER A 292 4.22 -30.89 -3.26
CA SER A 292 3.69 -32.17 -3.68
C SER A 292 3.62 -33.09 -2.47
N GLU A 293 2.59 -33.89 -2.39
CA GLU A 293 2.49 -34.99 -1.42
C GLU A 293 3.67 -35.97 -1.58
N ASP A 294 4.29 -36.01 -2.77
CA ASP A 294 5.40 -36.88 -3.13
C ASP A 294 6.80 -36.21 -3.03
N GLY A 295 6.88 -34.98 -2.52
CA GLY A 295 8.14 -34.21 -2.46
C GLY A 295 8.60 -33.63 -3.81
N ASN A 296 7.88 -33.84 -4.89
CA ASN A 296 8.13 -33.27 -6.22
C ASN A 296 7.19 -32.09 -6.43
N GLY A 297 7.64 -30.88 -6.18
CA GLY A 297 6.87 -29.68 -6.48
C GLY A 297 6.49 -29.61 -7.96
N VAL A 298 5.44 -28.90 -8.25
CA VAL A 298 4.99 -28.59 -9.62
C VAL A 298 5.09 -27.09 -9.88
N ASP A 299 5.40 -26.73 -11.10
CA ASP A 299 5.32 -25.34 -11.54
C ASP A 299 3.88 -24.87 -11.46
N ILE A 300 3.64 -23.77 -10.78
CA ILE A 300 2.32 -23.17 -10.61
C ILE A 300 2.42 -21.68 -10.95
N GLN A 301 1.50 -21.21 -11.79
CA GLN A 301 1.23 -19.79 -11.99
C GLN A 301 -0.26 -19.57 -11.80
N SER A 302 -0.64 -18.78 -10.80
CA SER A 302 -2.04 -18.58 -10.45
C SER A 302 -2.25 -17.31 -9.63
N LYS A 303 -3.48 -17.09 -9.17
CA LYS A 303 -3.82 -16.01 -8.24
C LYS A 303 -4.79 -16.48 -7.17
N ILE A 304 -4.61 -15.98 -5.96
CA ILE A 304 -5.55 -16.07 -4.84
C ILE A 304 -5.95 -14.65 -4.48
N VAL A 305 -7.24 -14.38 -4.31
CA VAL A 305 -7.69 -13.04 -3.96
C VAL A 305 -7.99 -12.96 -2.48
N PHE A 306 -7.51 -11.90 -1.86
CA PHE A 306 -7.75 -11.57 -0.46
C PHE A 306 -8.52 -10.26 -0.37
N ASP A 307 -9.32 -10.12 0.69
CA ASP A 307 -9.97 -8.87 1.02
C ASP A 307 -10.32 -8.84 2.51
N ASP A 308 -10.65 -7.66 3.02
CA ASP A 308 -11.16 -7.47 4.37
C ASP A 308 -10.34 -8.22 5.44
N ILE A 309 -9.02 -7.99 5.42
CA ILE A 309 -8.08 -8.60 6.36
C ILE A 309 -8.07 -7.75 7.63
N ARG A 310 -8.52 -8.32 8.75
CA ARG A 310 -8.64 -7.58 10.01
C ARG A 310 -8.45 -8.43 11.26
N PHE A 311 -8.07 -7.79 12.36
CA PHE A 311 -8.18 -8.36 13.70
C PHE A 311 -9.61 -8.26 14.21
N VAL A 312 -10.08 -9.32 14.85
CA VAL A 312 -11.49 -9.47 15.25
C VAL A 312 -11.61 -10.15 16.62
N ASN A 313 -12.79 -10.07 17.20
CA ASN A 313 -13.17 -10.89 18.33
C ASN A 313 -14.15 -11.97 17.91
N VAL A 314 -13.88 -13.18 18.38
CA VAL A 314 -14.71 -14.35 18.14
C VAL A 314 -15.02 -15.06 19.46
N ASP A 315 -16.18 -15.66 19.53
CA ASP A 315 -16.50 -16.63 20.57
C ASP A 315 -15.97 -18.00 20.17
N GLU A 316 -14.77 -18.33 20.61
CA GLU A 316 -14.07 -19.56 20.22
C GLU A 316 -14.88 -20.82 20.55
N SER A 317 -15.79 -20.77 21.52
CA SER A 317 -16.66 -21.90 21.88
C SER A 317 -17.67 -22.26 20.80
N LYS A 318 -17.94 -21.33 19.87
CA LYS A 318 -18.87 -21.49 18.75
C LYS A 318 -18.16 -21.86 17.44
N LEU A 319 -16.83 -21.91 17.45
CA LEU A 319 -16.05 -22.19 16.25
C LEU A 319 -15.67 -23.66 16.16
N ASN A 320 -15.90 -24.25 14.99
CA ASN A 320 -15.39 -25.57 14.66
C ASN A 320 -14.04 -25.42 13.94
N VAL A 321 -12.98 -25.25 14.74
CA VAL A 321 -11.62 -25.02 14.23
C VAL A 321 -11.05 -26.31 13.66
N THR A 322 -10.51 -26.25 12.45
CA THR A 322 -9.84 -27.37 11.78
C THR A 322 -8.56 -27.76 12.52
N GLU A 323 -8.02 -28.94 12.23
CA GLU A 323 -6.71 -29.38 12.75
C GLU A 323 -5.58 -28.44 12.33
N CYS A 324 -5.70 -27.76 11.18
CA CYS A 324 -4.76 -26.77 10.70
C CYS A 324 -4.82 -25.44 11.48
N GLY A 325 -5.84 -25.21 12.28
CA GLY A 325 -5.92 -24.03 13.15
C GLY A 325 -6.73 -22.86 12.59
N TYR A 326 -7.53 -23.07 11.53
CA TYR A 326 -8.45 -22.06 11.00
C TYR A 326 -9.88 -22.60 10.94
N VAL A 327 -10.81 -21.70 10.72
CA VAL A 327 -12.21 -22.02 10.48
C VAL A 327 -12.75 -21.21 9.32
N LEU A 328 -13.64 -21.81 8.53
CA LEU A 328 -14.44 -21.09 7.55
C LEU A 328 -15.63 -20.46 8.29
N THR A 329 -15.60 -19.16 8.44
CA THR A 329 -16.47 -18.42 9.37
C THR A 329 -17.66 -17.82 8.65
N ASP A 330 -18.83 -17.92 9.25
CA ASP A 330 -19.94 -17.00 8.94
C ASP A 330 -19.60 -15.63 9.56
N GLN A 331 -19.73 -14.58 8.77
CA GLN A 331 -19.43 -13.21 9.18
C GLN A 331 -20.20 -12.78 10.45
N SER A 332 -21.37 -13.38 10.71
CA SER A 332 -22.17 -13.12 11.90
C SER A 332 -21.48 -13.51 13.23
N LEU A 333 -20.47 -14.39 13.18
CA LEU A 333 -19.71 -14.83 14.35
C LEU A 333 -18.48 -13.96 14.65
N VAL A 334 -18.22 -12.94 13.83
CA VAL A 334 -17.03 -12.09 13.91
C VAL A 334 -17.42 -10.68 14.32
N SER A 335 -16.70 -10.10 15.27
CA SER A 335 -16.85 -8.71 15.69
C SER A 335 -15.53 -7.96 15.52
N GLY A 336 -15.60 -6.76 14.95
CA GLY A 336 -14.47 -5.82 14.89
C GLY A 336 -14.29 -5.01 16.18
N GLY A 337 -15.16 -5.19 17.18
CA GLY A 337 -15.09 -4.49 18.47
C GLY A 337 -14.05 -5.09 19.43
N GLN A 338 -13.94 -4.47 20.61
CA GLN A 338 -13.03 -4.91 21.65
C GLN A 338 -13.38 -6.30 22.17
N LYS A 339 -12.36 -7.03 22.60
CA LYS A 339 -12.52 -8.33 23.25
C LYS A 339 -13.39 -8.21 24.49
N PRO A 340 -14.38 -9.11 24.73
CA PRO A 340 -15.15 -9.12 25.95
C PRO A 340 -14.23 -9.17 27.18
N GLY A 341 -14.43 -8.22 28.11
CA GLY A 341 -13.63 -8.10 29.33
C GLY A 341 -12.33 -7.29 29.18
N TYR A 342 -12.07 -6.71 28.04
CA TYR A 342 -11.00 -5.72 27.86
C TYR A 342 -11.38 -4.42 28.60
N THR A 343 -10.48 -3.95 29.45
CA THR A 343 -10.56 -2.62 30.05
C THR A 343 -9.40 -1.79 29.53
N GLU A 344 -9.68 -0.67 28.87
CA GLU A 344 -8.63 0.28 28.46
C GLU A 344 -7.83 0.72 29.68
N ASN A 345 -6.51 0.61 29.58
CA ASN A 345 -5.64 1.27 30.55
C ASN A 345 -5.75 2.79 30.36
N PRO A 346 -5.90 3.58 31.44
CA PRO A 346 -6.01 5.04 31.33
C PRO A 346 -4.83 5.75 30.66
N GLY A 347 -3.75 5.03 30.30
CA GLY A 347 -2.58 5.54 29.60
C GLY A 347 -2.60 5.30 28.08
N ASP A 348 -3.56 4.56 27.54
CA ASP A 348 -3.64 4.19 26.12
C ASP A 348 -4.44 5.20 25.27
N THR A 349 -4.98 6.26 25.88
CA THR A 349 -5.53 7.40 25.14
C THR A 349 -4.38 8.25 24.62
N GLU A 350 -3.88 7.91 23.44
CA GLU A 350 -3.07 8.86 22.67
C GLU A 350 -3.94 10.09 22.37
N ASN A 351 -3.46 11.22 22.82
CA ASN A 351 -3.99 12.52 22.51
C ASN A 351 -4.02 12.70 20.99
N PRO A 352 -5.15 13.00 20.35
CA PRO A 352 -5.14 13.40 18.95
C PRO A 352 -4.46 14.77 18.87
N ALA A 353 -3.25 14.80 18.35
CA ALA A 353 -2.55 16.03 17.96
C ALA A 353 -2.79 16.33 16.49
#